data_b555f35400e6e4c0e423d935e7bb3d9b
#
_entry.id   b555f35400e6e4c0e423d935e7bb3d9b
#
_cell.length_a   1.000
_cell.length_b   1.000
_cell.length_c   1.000
_cell.angle_alpha   90.00
_cell.angle_beta   90.00
_cell.angle_gamma   90.00
#
_symmetry.space_group_name_H-M   'P 1'
#
loop_
_entity.id
_entity.type
_entity.pdbx_description
1 polymer ?
#
loop_
_entity_poly.entity_id
_entity_poly.type
_entity_poly.pdbx_seq_one_letter_code
_entity_poly.pdbx_strand_id
1 'polypeptide(L)'
;MQQESHGRTVTNRCVPHPAAPADLPTTADAMFAYLHKSTYGEGDTRHDLGNEVVALAEGYLRPAARAALYEAVAKVPGLVARTDANGADGRSVLGITWTSTTGYGIGNQDEFLFDPVTFAYLGSGTTGVVVNQGIVDAVRQRP
;
A
#
# COMPACT_ATOMS: atom_id res chain seq x y z
N MET A 1 13.13 18.73 -11.51
CA MET A 1 12.09 19.04 -12.50
C MET A 1 12.06 20.54 -12.67
N GLN A 2 12.45 21.02 -13.83
CA GLN A 2 12.40 22.46 -14.15
C GLN A 2 11.07 22.73 -14.84
N GLN A 3 10.28 23.60 -14.27
CA GLN A 3 9.05 24.08 -14.88
C GLN A 3 9.28 25.53 -15.28
N GLU A 4 9.42 25.78 -16.57
CA GLU A 4 9.51 27.13 -17.12
C GLU A 4 8.10 27.74 -17.18
N SER A 5 7.84 28.73 -16.37
CA SER A 5 6.72 29.64 -16.55
C SER A 5 7.24 31.05 -16.70
N HIS A 6 7.05 31.65 -17.87
CA HIS A 6 7.30 33.05 -18.20
C HIS A 6 8.78 33.51 -18.01
N GLY A 7 9.75 32.68 -18.42
CA GLY A 7 11.16 33.09 -18.43
C GLY A 7 11.79 33.24 -17.04
N ARG A 8 11.14 32.77 -15.98
CA ARG A 8 11.66 32.77 -14.61
C ARG A 8 11.92 31.36 -14.16
N THR A 9 13.18 30.98 -14.00
CA THR A 9 13.55 29.68 -13.41
C THR A 9 13.23 29.70 -11.93
N VAL A 10 12.26 28.87 -11.51
CA VAL A 10 11.94 28.68 -10.10
C VAL A 10 12.67 27.43 -9.62
N THR A 11 13.62 27.61 -8.72
CA THR A 11 14.30 26.49 -8.06
C THR A 11 13.51 26.10 -6.82
N ASN A 12 12.75 25.02 -6.91
CA ASN A 12 12.09 24.45 -5.74
C ASN A 12 13.07 23.56 -4.98
N ARG A 13 13.22 23.83 -3.69
CA ARG A 13 14.02 22.98 -2.80
C ARG A 13 13.29 21.67 -2.62
N CYS A 14 13.87 20.57 -3.07
CA CYS A 14 13.36 19.24 -2.79
C CYS A 14 13.57 18.95 -1.29
N VAL A 15 12.48 18.81 -0.54
CA VAL A 15 12.52 18.35 0.85
C VAL A 15 12.36 16.84 0.81
N PRO A 16 13.35 16.05 1.26
CA PRO A 16 13.21 14.61 1.30
C PRO A 16 12.07 14.21 2.26
N HIS A 17 11.15 13.37 1.79
CA HIS A 17 10.21 12.70 2.68
C HIS A 17 10.89 11.49 3.31
N PRO A 18 10.66 11.21 4.61
CA PRO A 18 11.20 10.01 5.23
C PRO A 18 10.65 8.77 4.52
N ALA A 19 11.51 7.75 4.33
CA ALA A 19 11.15 6.50 3.66
C ALA A 19 10.05 5.71 4.39
N ALA A 20 9.85 6.00 5.66
CA ALA A 20 8.75 5.47 6.47
C ALA A 20 8.20 6.55 7.39
N PRO A 21 6.88 6.62 7.58
CA PRO A 21 6.30 7.43 8.65
C PRO A 21 6.87 6.98 10.00
N ALA A 22 7.36 7.94 10.81
CA ALA A 22 8.05 7.63 12.06
C ALA A 22 7.12 7.02 13.12
N ASP A 23 5.84 7.38 13.08
CA ASP A 23 4.87 7.17 14.16
C ASP A 23 3.69 6.29 13.76
N LEU A 24 3.92 5.28 12.91
CA LEU A 24 2.87 4.33 12.58
C LEU A 24 2.50 3.46 13.79
N PRO A 25 1.20 3.19 13.98
CA PRO A 25 0.72 2.31 15.04
C PRO A 25 1.33 0.90 14.94
N THR A 26 1.58 0.30 16.09
CA THR A 26 2.18 -1.05 16.22
C THR A 26 1.20 -2.08 16.79
N THR A 27 -0.07 -1.71 16.98
CA THR A 27 -1.15 -2.62 17.36
C THR A 27 -2.25 -2.60 16.32
N ALA A 28 -2.93 -3.72 16.13
CA ALA A 28 -4.00 -3.87 15.14
C ALA A 28 -5.13 -2.84 15.31
N ASP A 29 -5.58 -2.61 16.54
CA ASP A 29 -6.68 -1.67 16.80
C ASP A 29 -6.30 -0.23 16.52
N ALA A 30 -5.11 0.17 16.94
CA ALA A 30 -4.61 1.52 16.66
C ALA A 30 -4.34 1.73 15.16
N MET A 31 -3.84 0.72 14.46
CA MET A 31 -3.63 0.76 13.01
C MET A 31 -4.97 0.81 12.27
N PHE A 32 -5.97 0.05 12.70
CA PHE A 32 -7.31 0.11 12.13
C PHE A 32 -7.94 1.50 12.28
N ALA A 33 -7.82 2.10 13.46
CA ALA A 33 -8.27 3.47 13.70
C ALA A 33 -7.50 4.50 12.86
N TYR A 34 -6.20 4.30 12.66
CA TYR A 34 -5.35 5.13 11.80
C TYR A 34 -5.82 5.07 10.34
N LEU A 35 -6.04 3.87 9.80
CA LEU A 35 -6.54 3.68 8.43
C LEU A 35 -7.89 4.38 8.22
N HIS A 36 -8.81 4.25 9.16
CA HIS A 36 -10.12 4.93 9.08
C HIS A 36 -10.02 6.45 9.17
N LYS A 37 -9.05 6.98 9.90
CA LYS A 37 -8.84 8.44 10.02
C LYS A 37 -8.20 9.04 8.77
N SER A 38 -7.36 8.29 8.07
CA SER A 38 -6.67 8.76 6.86
C SER A 38 -7.52 8.67 5.60
N THR A 39 -8.64 7.95 5.63
CA THR A 39 -9.57 7.89 4.51
C THR A 39 -10.41 9.17 4.43
N TYR A 40 -10.23 9.93 3.35
CA TYR A 40 -11.00 11.13 3.05
C TYR A 40 -11.99 10.85 1.92
N GLY A 41 -13.28 10.99 2.18
CA GLY A 41 -14.26 11.07 1.13
C GLY A 41 -15.59 10.36 1.39
N GLU A 42 -16.57 10.66 0.54
CA GLU A 42 -17.89 10.03 0.49
C GLU A 42 -17.91 8.72 -0.31
N GLY A 43 -16.73 8.11 -0.54
CA GLY A 43 -16.56 6.90 -1.32
C GLY A 43 -16.87 5.60 -0.58
N ASP A 44 -16.63 4.49 -1.24
CA ASP A 44 -16.67 3.17 -0.60
C ASP A 44 -15.51 3.07 0.40
N THR A 45 -15.83 3.06 1.67
CA THR A 45 -14.85 2.99 2.76
C THR A 45 -13.87 1.82 2.60
N ARG A 46 -14.29 0.72 1.98
CA ARG A 46 -13.41 -0.44 1.71
C ARG A 46 -12.39 -0.14 0.63
N HIS A 47 -12.81 0.54 -0.44
CA HIS A 47 -11.90 0.95 -1.51
C HIS A 47 -10.86 1.95 -0.98
N ASP A 48 -11.29 2.95 -0.22
CA ASP A 48 -10.40 3.93 0.37
C ASP A 48 -9.42 3.31 1.37
N LEU A 49 -9.90 2.41 2.23
CA LEU A 49 -9.04 1.63 3.13
C LEU A 49 -8.03 0.78 2.37
N GLY A 50 -8.46 0.14 1.28
CA GLY A 50 -7.58 -0.65 0.43
C GLY A 50 -6.46 0.18 -0.18
N ASN A 51 -6.77 1.35 -0.71
CA ASN A 51 -5.77 2.26 -1.27
C ASN A 51 -4.75 2.72 -0.21
N GLU A 52 -5.20 3.02 1.00
CA GLU A 52 -4.32 3.39 2.11
C GLU A 52 -3.42 2.23 2.52
N VAL A 53 -3.95 1.01 2.56
CA VAL A 53 -3.16 -0.21 2.83
C VAL A 53 -2.07 -0.41 1.78
N VAL A 54 -2.38 -0.22 0.48
CA VAL A 54 -1.37 -0.30 -0.58
C VAL A 54 -0.31 0.76 -0.39
N ALA A 55 -0.71 2.01 -0.19
CA ALA A 55 0.22 3.12 -0.03
C ALA A 55 1.21 2.88 1.13
N LEU A 56 0.72 2.30 2.24
CA LEU A 56 1.58 1.90 3.36
C LEU A 56 2.43 0.67 3.02
N ALA A 57 1.88 -0.34 2.36
CA ALA A 57 2.56 -1.59 2.05
C ALA A 57 3.67 -1.42 0.99
N GLU A 58 3.51 -0.47 0.07
CA GLU A 58 4.53 -0.09 -0.92
C GLU A 58 5.73 0.61 -0.28
N GLY A 59 5.53 1.23 0.88
CA GLY A 59 6.58 1.86 1.65
C GLY A 59 7.36 0.86 2.52
N TYR A 60 8.50 1.30 3.05
CA TYR A 60 9.20 0.53 4.07
C TYR A 60 8.45 0.62 5.41
N LEU A 61 8.05 -0.52 5.94
CA LEU A 61 7.43 -0.62 7.26
C LEU A 61 8.34 -1.34 8.24
N ARG A 62 8.46 -0.80 9.46
CA ARG A 62 9.07 -1.54 10.56
C ARG A 62 8.27 -2.82 10.84
N PRO A 63 8.89 -3.92 11.26
CA PRO A 63 8.19 -5.20 11.41
C PRO A 63 6.92 -5.15 12.27
N ALA A 64 6.95 -4.43 13.39
CA ALA A 64 5.79 -4.28 14.26
C ALA A 64 4.62 -3.52 13.59
N ALA A 65 4.91 -2.44 12.84
CA ALA A 65 3.90 -1.71 12.11
C ALA A 65 3.33 -2.53 10.95
N ARG A 66 4.16 -3.34 10.28
CA ARG A 66 3.73 -4.26 9.21
C ARG A 66 2.78 -5.33 9.76
N ALA A 67 3.13 -5.96 10.88
CA ALA A 67 2.25 -6.93 11.53
C ALA A 67 0.91 -6.29 11.90
N ALA A 68 0.95 -5.11 12.54
CA ALA A 68 -0.26 -4.37 12.90
C ALA A 68 -1.12 -4.00 11.67
N LEU A 69 -0.51 -3.65 10.55
CA LEU A 69 -1.22 -3.37 9.30
C LEU A 69 -1.99 -4.60 8.81
N TYR A 70 -1.35 -5.76 8.75
CA TYR A 70 -2.01 -6.99 8.27
C TYR A 70 -3.10 -7.47 9.21
N GLU A 71 -2.89 -7.39 10.51
CA GLU A 71 -3.93 -7.71 11.50
C GLU A 71 -5.11 -6.72 11.43
N ALA A 72 -4.85 -5.44 11.17
CA ALA A 72 -5.89 -4.43 10.99
C ALA A 72 -6.70 -4.70 9.72
N VAL A 73 -6.04 -5.03 8.61
CA VAL A 73 -6.68 -5.39 7.33
C VAL A 73 -7.62 -6.58 7.50
N ALA A 74 -7.22 -7.58 8.27
CA ALA A 74 -8.07 -8.75 8.54
C ALA A 74 -9.39 -8.41 9.27
N LYS A 75 -9.48 -7.24 9.90
CA LYS A 75 -10.70 -6.74 10.56
C LYS A 75 -11.65 -5.99 9.62
N VAL A 76 -11.22 -5.65 8.41
CA VAL A 76 -12.04 -4.90 7.45
C VAL A 76 -13.13 -5.81 6.89
N PRO A 77 -14.43 -5.46 7.07
CA PRO A 77 -15.52 -6.28 6.55
C PRO A 77 -15.50 -6.35 5.02
N GLY A 78 -15.73 -7.54 4.46
CA GLY A 78 -15.85 -7.74 3.02
C GLY A 78 -14.53 -7.91 2.27
N LEU A 79 -13.40 -7.96 2.96
CA LEU A 79 -12.15 -8.46 2.40
C LEU A 79 -12.17 -9.99 2.35
N VAL A 80 -11.67 -10.54 1.26
CA VAL A 80 -11.58 -11.99 1.02
C VAL A 80 -10.13 -12.38 0.78
N ALA A 81 -9.63 -13.30 1.60
CA ALA A 81 -8.31 -13.91 1.39
C ALA A 81 -8.43 -15.05 0.37
N ARG A 82 -7.51 -15.07 -0.61
CA ARG A 82 -7.40 -16.10 -1.64
C ARG A 82 -6.03 -16.75 -1.57
N THR A 83 -6.01 -18.06 -1.36
CA THR A 83 -4.76 -18.86 -1.33
C THR A 83 -4.42 -19.49 -2.69
N ASP A 84 -5.32 -19.35 -3.67
CA ASP A 84 -5.21 -19.85 -5.03
C ASP A 84 -4.76 -18.77 -6.05
N ALA A 85 -4.37 -17.61 -5.55
CA ALA A 85 -3.88 -16.54 -6.39
C ALA A 85 -2.49 -16.84 -6.94
N ASN A 86 -2.21 -16.38 -8.14
CA ASN A 86 -0.89 -16.47 -8.75
C ASN A 86 -0.36 -15.07 -9.07
N GLY A 87 0.89 -14.84 -8.73
CA GLY A 87 1.59 -13.63 -9.12
C GLY A 87 1.86 -13.58 -10.62
N ALA A 88 2.25 -12.44 -11.15
CA ALA A 88 2.56 -12.25 -12.56
C ALA A 88 3.70 -13.16 -13.06
N ASP A 89 4.54 -13.65 -12.16
CA ASP A 89 5.62 -14.61 -12.41
C ASP A 89 5.20 -16.08 -12.26
N GLY A 90 3.91 -16.34 -12.03
CA GLY A 90 3.35 -17.68 -11.87
C GLY A 90 3.54 -18.31 -10.49
N ARG A 91 4.18 -17.62 -9.55
CA ARG A 91 4.31 -18.13 -8.17
C ARG A 91 2.97 -18.10 -7.45
N SER A 92 2.74 -19.09 -6.59
CA SER A 92 1.61 -19.06 -5.66
C SER A 92 1.77 -17.89 -4.67
N VAL A 93 0.74 -17.09 -4.52
CA VAL A 93 0.72 -15.91 -3.66
C VAL A 93 -0.57 -15.89 -2.84
N LEU A 94 -0.55 -15.17 -1.71
CA LEU A 94 -1.75 -14.85 -0.95
C LEU A 94 -2.38 -13.59 -1.56
N GLY A 95 -3.58 -13.70 -2.10
CA GLY A 95 -4.36 -12.57 -2.59
C GLY A 95 -5.31 -12.07 -1.50
N ILE A 96 -5.42 -10.76 -1.32
CA ILE A 96 -6.49 -10.13 -0.55
C ILE A 96 -7.29 -9.27 -1.51
N THR A 97 -8.57 -9.59 -1.65
CA THR A 97 -9.46 -8.94 -2.61
C THR A 97 -10.62 -8.25 -1.90
N TRP A 98 -11.12 -7.21 -2.52
CA TRP A 98 -12.41 -6.60 -2.20
C TRP A 98 -13.04 -6.03 -3.47
N THR A 99 -14.36 -5.86 -3.42
CA THR A 99 -15.11 -5.27 -4.52
C THR A 99 -15.71 -3.95 -4.05
N SER A 100 -15.49 -2.90 -4.81
CA SER A 100 -16.13 -1.60 -4.58
C SER A 100 -17.64 -1.71 -4.83
N THR A 101 -18.43 -1.32 -3.85
CA THR A 101 -19.91 -1.41 -3.91
C THR A 101 -20.58 -0.07 -4.10
N THR A 102 -19.86 1.02 -3.90
CA THR A 102 -20.36 2.40 -3.99
C THR A 102 -19.29 3.31 -4.60
N GLY A 103 -19.70 4.48 -5.08
CA GLY A 103 -18.78 5.50 -5.55
C GLY A 103 -18.18 5.25 -6.93
N TYR A 104 -17.07 5.92 -7.19
CA TYR A 104 -16.33 5.81 -8.45
C TYR A 104 -15.61 4.46 -8.49
N GLY A 105 -15.91 3.63 -9.48
CA GLY A 105 -15.33 2.30 -9.60
C GLY A 105 -16.20 1.16 -9.06
N ILE A 106 -17.51 1.36 -8.91
CA ILE A 106 -18.46 0.27 -8.55
C ILE A 106 -18.22 -0.96 -9.42
N GLY A 107 -18.07 -2.12 -8.77
CA GLY A 107 -17.82 -3.40 -9.43
C GLY A 107 -16.34 -3.66 -9.75
N ASN A 108 -15.45 -2.69 -9.56
CA ASN A 108 -14.03 -2.94 -9.65
C ASN A 108 -13.58 -3.86 -8.51
N GLN A 109 -12.80 -4.84 -8.87
CA GLN A 109 -12.19 -5.76 -7.94
C GLN A 109 -10.71 -5.41 -7.80
N ASP A 110 -10.35 -4.96 -6.62
CA ASP A 110 -8.96 -4.70 -6.27
C ASP A 110 -8.36 -5.95 -5.62
N GLU A 111 -7.10 -6.23 -5.89
CA GLU A 111 -6.40 -7.39 -5.33
C GLU A 111 -4.99 -7.00 -4.92
N PHE A 112 -4.63 -7.31 -3.68
CA PHE A 112 -3.28 -7.19 -3.16
C PHE A 112 -2.63 -8.56 -3.05
N LEU A 113 -1.38 -8.64 -3.45
CA LEU A 113 -0.62 -9.87 -3.48
C LEU A 113 0.47 -9.85 -2.41
N PHE A 114 0.54 -10.93 -1.66
CA PHE A 114 1.52 -11.10 -0.59
C PHE A 114 2.24 -12.45 -0.75
N ASP A 115 3.47 -12.50 -0.30
CA ASP A 115 4.19 -13.75 -0.14
C ASP A 115 3.50 -14.60 0.96
N PRO A 116 3.14 -15.86 0.68
CA PRO A 116 2.36 -16.67 1.62
C PRO A 116 3.13 -17.09 2.89
N VAL A 117 4.44 -16.92 2.91
CA VAL A 117 5.32 -17.33 4.03
C VAL A 117 5.80 -16.12 4.82
N THR A 118 6.29 -15.11 4.12
CA THR A 118 6.87 -13.91 4.75
C THR A 118 5.88 -12.78 4.94
N PHE A 119 4.72 -12.87 4.28
CA PHE A 119 3.71 -11.82 4.19
C PHE A 119 4.25 -10.49 3.66
N ALA A 120 5.34 -10.55 2.91
CA ALA A 120 5.85 -9.39 2.21
C ALA A 120 4.87 -8.99 1.10
N TYR A 121 4.61 -7.71 0.95
CA TYR A 121 3.81 -7.19 -0.14
C TYR A 121 4.53 -7.40 -1.48
N LEU A 122 3.83 -7.98 -2.44
CA LEU A 122 4.35 -8.32 -3.78
C LEU A 122 3.77 -7.45 -4.90
N GLY A 123 2.81 -6.62 -4.60
CA GLY A 123 2.16 -5.77 -5.59
C GLY A 123 0.64 -5.94 -5.62
N SER A 124 -0.01 -5.30 -6.59
CA SER A 124 -1.43 -5.48 -6.87
C SER A 124 -1.61 -6.29 -8.16
N GLY A 125 -2.78 -6.91 -8.33
CA GLY A 125 -3.08 -7.75 -9.49
C GLY A 125 -2.92 -7.05 -10.85
N THR A 126 -2.82 -5.72 -10.87
CA THR A 126 -2.70 -4.91 -12.08
C THR A 126 -1.33 -4.25 -12.28
N THR A 127 -0.46 -4.20 -11.29
CA THR A 127 0.74 -3.31 -11.30
C THR A 127 2.09 -4.03 -11.22
N GLY A 128 2.17 -5.30 -11.46
CA GLY A 128 3.46 -6.01 -11.45
C GLY A 128 3.90 -6.47 -10.06
N VAL A 129 5.02 -7.17 -10.02
CA VAL A 129 5.51 -7.86 -8.82
C VAL A 129 6.70 -7.12 -8.23
N VAL A 130 6.63 -6.81 -6.95
CA VAL A 130 7.79 -6.35 -6.17
C VAL A 130 8.73 -7.53 -5.94
N VAL A 131 9.93 -7.48 -6.49
CA VAL A 131 10.91 -8.55 -6.40
C VAL A 131 11.77 -8.42 -5.15
N ASN A 132 12.10 -7.20 -4.77
CA ASN A 132 12.89 -6.90 -3.58
C ASN A 132 12.58 -5.47 -3.10
N GLN A 133 12.58 -5.25 -1.81
CA GLN A 133 12.33 -3.96 -1.19
C GLN A 133 13.29 -3.74 -0.03
N GLY A 134 13.91 -2.58 0.02
CA GLY A 134 14.84 -2.21 1.09
C GLY A 134 15.15 -0.73 1.13
N ILE A 135 15.78 -0.29 2.22
CA ILE A 135 16.30 1.07 2.34
C ILE A 135 17.67 1.11 1.68
N VAL A 136 17.90 2.13 0.89
CA VAL A 136 19.19 2.37 0.22
C VAL A 136 19.71 3.76 0.59
N ASP A 137 21.03 3.88 0.63
CA ASP A 137 21.70 5.13 1.04
C ASP A 137 21.89 6.11 -0.13
N ALA A 138 21.72 5.64 -1.34
CA ALA A 138 21.95 6.47 -2.54
C ALA A 138 20.92 6.19 -3.64
N VAL A 139 20.65 7.23 -4.45
CA VAL A 139 19.83 7.12 -5.65
C VAL A 139 20.46 6.14 -6.63
N ARG A 140 19.64 5.24 -7.22
CA ARG A 140 20.03 4.14 -8.14
C ARG A 140 20.74 2.94 -7.49
N GLN A 141 20.95 2.95 -6.19
CA GLN A 141 21.33 1.74 -5.48
C GLN A 141 20.12 0.78 -5.46
N ARG A 142 20.39 -0.51 -5.67
CA ARG A 142 19.36 -1.57 -5.52
C ARG A 142 19.51 -2.22 -4.14
N PRO A 143 18.40 -2.54 -3.45
CA PRO A 143 18.43 -3.29 -2.21
C PRO A 143 18.88 -4.72 -2.40
#